data_3e1c3f2892398b8243a4101ae7af1fc9
#
_entry.id   3e1c3f2892398b8243a4101ae7af1fc9
#
_cell.length_a   1.000
_cell.length_b   1.000
_cell.length_c   1.000
_cell.angle_alpha   90.00
_cell.angle_beta   90.00
_cell.angle_gamma   90.00
#
_symmetry.space_group_name_H-M   'P 1'
#
loop_
_entity.id
_entity.type
_entity.pdbx_description
1 polymer ?
#
loop_
_entity_poly.entity_id
_entity_poly.type
_entity_poly.pdbx_seq_one_letter_code
_entity_poly.pdbx_strand_id
1 'polypeptide(L)'
;MNSKCKFVVKKLLVLIVSCIILLGITPVIGKAYAETIHNDVVTEVKLTKADLVTPATWADGTTRMQLVVKFALNNRVHAGDKTIIHVPNEFEIVKRESFAIKSPSGETIGNAVTDPDTKTVTITYANYVDSHSDISGSLHVTVKNDTDVVTSGQTMRLRLVMDGGHGFDINPFVYAGVRRDNPDEHLYKKIYFDNNDPTIVHTRIRVNGKGGNFQKLTVKDTVETPAVSYDKSSFRITKGR
;
A
#
# COMPACT_ATOMS: atom_id res chain seq x y z
N MET A 1 3.48 21.35 57.44
CA MET A 1 2.27 20.50 57.29
C MET A 1 2.00 19.81 58.63
N ASN A 2 0.88 20.09 59.24
CA ASN A 2 0.56 19.77 60.64
C ASN A 2 0.44 18.24 60.84
N SER A 3 1.00 17.71 61.91
CA SER A 3 1.04 16.28 62.28
C SER A 3 -0.36 15.62 62.22
N LYS A 4 -1.42 16.34 62.55
CA LYS A 4 -2.81 15.87 62.43
C LYS A 4 -3.26 15.65 60.99
N CYS A 5 -2.76 16.41 60.03
CA CYS A 5 -3.09 16.26 58.60
C CYS A 5 -2.46 14.99 58.01
N LYS A 6 -1.22 14.64 58.40
CA LYS A 6 -0.55 13.40 57.99
C LYS A 6 -1.27 12.14 58.49
N PHE A 7 -1.86 12.20 59.69
CA PHE A 7 -2.58 11.06 60.26
C PHE A 7 -3.92 10.82 59.56
N VAL A 8 -4.64 11.87 59.22
CA VAL A 8 -5.91 11.80 58.47
C VAL A 8 -5.69 11.27 57.05
N VAL A 9 -4.64 11.74 56.34
CA VAL A 9 -4.30 11.27 54.99
C VAL A 9 -3.92 9.79 55.00
N LYS A 10 -3.13 9.30 56.00
CA LYS A 10 -2.81 7.88 56.13
C LYS A 10 -4.04 7.01 56.37
N LYS A 11 -4.97 7.44 57.25
CA LYS A 11 -6.22 6.71 57.51
C LYS A 11 -7.14 6.68 56.29
N LEU A 12 -7.22 7.79 55.51
CA LEU A 12 -8.00 7.87 54.29
C LEU A 12 -7.43 6.94 53.22
N LEU A 13 -6.09 6.91 53.07
CA LEU A 13 -5.43 6.03 52.08
C LEU A 13 -5.66 4.55 52.39
N VAL A 14 -5.59 4.15 53.68
CA VAL A 14 -5.87 2.77 54.09
C VAL A 14 -7.33 2.40 53.87
N LEU A 15 -8.27 3.34 54.07
CA LEU A 15 -9.69 3.11 53.84
C LEU A 15 -10.01 2.92 52.35
N ILE A 16 -9.36 3.70 51.46
CA ILE A 16 -9.52 3.58 50.00
C ILE A 16 -8.97 2.23 49.51
N VAL A 17 -7.80 1.82 49.98
CA VAL A 17 -7.21 0.52 49.61
C VAL A 17 -8.08 -0.64 50.13
N SER A 18 -8.66 -0.52 51.37
CA SER A 18 -9.55 -1.53 51.94
C SER A 18 -10.88 -1.62 51.17
N CYS A 19 -11.46 -0.49 50.71
CA CYS A 19 -12.67 -0.49 49.88
C CYS A 19 -12.47 -1.13 48.51
N ILE A 20 -11.29 -0.97 47.90
CA ILE A 20 -10.96 -1.60 46.63
C ILE A 20 -10.91 -3.12 46.74
N ILE A 21 -10.41 -3.64 47.87
CA ILE A 21 -10.35 -5.08 48.15
C ILE A 21 -11.76 -5.66 48.41
N LEU A 22 -12.64 -4.88 49.10
CA LEU A 22 -14.00 -5.32 49.42
C LEU A 22 -14.97 -5.33 48.20
N LEU A 23 -14.67 -4.56 47.13
CA LEU A 23 -15.47 -4.50 45.92
C LEU A 23 -15.13 -5.61 44.92
N GLY A 24 -14.17 -6.49 45.21
CA GLY A 24 -13.78 -7.58 44.30
C GLY A 24 -13.23 -7.11 42.94
N ILE A 25 -12.88 -5.82 42.83
CA ILE A 25 -12.22 -5.29 41.64
C ILE A 25 -10.74 -5.68 41.77
N THR A 26 -10.44 -6.92 41.45
CA THR A 26 -9.04 -7.26 41.15
C THR A 26 -8.65 -6.45 39.90
N PRO A 27 -7.65 -5.56 39.98
CA PRO A 27 -7.11 -5.02 38.75
C PRO A 27 -6.66 -6.22 37.93
N VAL A 28 -7.27 -6.42 36.78
CA VAL A 28 -6.71 -7.31 35.75
C VAL A 28 -5.40 -6.65 35.35
N ILE A 29 -4.31 -7.04 36.03
CA ILE A 29 -2.96 -6.67 35.65
C ILE A 29 -2.72 -7.50 34.38
N GLY A 30 -3.18 -7.00 33.24
CA GLY A 30 -2.75 -7.48 31.96
C GLY A 30 -1.23 -7.45 31.95
N LYS A 31 -0.58 -8.55 31.60
CA LYS A 31 0.86 -8.55 31.40
C LYS A 31 1.17 -7.48 30.35
N ALA A 32 1.73 -6.34 30.78
CA ALA A 32 2.27 -5.36 29.87
C ALA A 32 3.60 -5.93 29.34
N TYR A 33 3.58 -6.44 28.16
CA TYR A 33 4.82 -6.74 27.42
C TYR A 33 5.41 -5.43 26.91
N ALA A 34 6.74 -5.30 26.94
CA ALA A 34 7.41 -4.22 26.23
C ALA A 34 7.16 -4.41 24.74
N GLU A 35 6.80 -3.34 24.04
CA GLU A 35 6.62 -3.35 22.58
C GLU A 35 7.88 -3.91 21.90
N THR A 36 7.70 -4.92 21.06
CA THR A 36 8.78 -5.59 20.33
C THR A 36 8.52 -5.53 18.83
N ILE A 37 9.57 -5.37 18.04
CA ILE A 37 9.48 -5.42 16.58
C ILE A 37 9.83 -6.83 16.12
N HIS A 38 8.89 -7.47 15.40
CA HIS A 38 9.04 -8.81 14.83
C HIS A 38 9.08 -8.72 13.30
N ASN A 39 10.26 -8.82 12.72
CA ASN A 39 10.43 -8.77 11.27
C ASN A 39 10.67 -10.17 10.63
N ASP A 40 10.87 -11.17 11.47
CA ASP A 40 11.01 -12.58 11.09
C ASP A 40 9.66 -13.28 10.77
N VAL A 41 8.56 -12.59 10.94
CA VAL A 41 7.20 -13.12 10.69
C VAL A 41 6.76 -13.02 9.23
N VAL A 42 7.38 -12.19 8.41
CA VAL A 42 7.08 -12.09 6.99
C VAL A 42 7.61 -13.33 6.27
N THR A 43 6.76 -13.96 5.46
CA THR A 43 7.06 -15.24 4.78
C THR A 43 7.14 -15.12 3.26
N GLU A 44 6.45 -14.14 2.68
CA GLU A 44 6.44 -13.95 1.23
C GLU A 44 6.15 -12.49 0.89
N VAL A 45 6.82 -11.99 -0.15
CA VAL A 45 6.55 -10.67 -0.74
C VAL A 45 6.48 -10.80 -2.25
N LYS A 46 5.43 -10.23 -2.85
CA LYS A 46 5.23 -10.21 -4.31
C LYS A 46 4.74 -8.85 -4.78
N LEU A 47 5.19 -8.45 -5.96
CA LEU A 47 4.61 -7.32 -6.69
C LEU A 47 3.64 -7.86 -7.74
N THR A 48 2.37 -7.46 -7.64
CA THR A 48 1.30 -7.94 -8.50
C THR A 48 0.54 -6.81 -9.19
N LYS A 49 -0.25 -7.16 -10.20
CA LYS A 49 -1.25 -6.26 -10.75
C LYS A 49 -2.39 -6.04 -9.74
N ALA A 50 -3.41 -5.26 -10.12
CA ALA A 50 -4.56 -4.97 -9.27
C ALA A 50 -5.37 -6.21 -8.85
N ASP A 51 -5.23 -7.32 -9.54
CA ASP A 51 -5.90 -8.59 -9.25
C ASP A 51 -5.29 -9.37 -8.07
N LEU A 52 -4.20 -8.88 -7.48
CA LEU A 52 -3.45 -9.49 -6.35
C LEU A 52 -2.82 -10.86 -6.68
N VAL A 53 -2.87 -11.33 -7.91
CA VAL A 53 -2.44 -12.66 -8.35
C VAL A 53 -1.40 -12.58 -9.46
N THR A 54 -1.68 -11.84 -10.52
CA THR A 54 -0.80 -11.76 -11.69
C THR A 54 0.44 -10.94 -11.35
N PRO A 55 1.67 -11.50 -11.51
CA PRO A 55 2.88 -10.74 -11.26
C PRO A 55 2.93 -9.47 -12.11
N ALA A 56 3.27 -8.35 -11.48
CA ALA A 56 3.60 -7.13 -12.20
C ALA A 56 5.05 -7.23 -12.67
N THR A 57 5.24 -7.37 -13.97
CA THR A 57 6.57 -7.48 -14.61
C THR A 57 6.95 -6.22 -15.37
N TRP A 58 6.00 -5.31 -15.52
CA TRP A 58 6.15 -4.05 -16.24
C TRP A 58 5.14 -3.01 -15.73
N ALA A 59 5.58 -1.77 -15.59
CA ALA A 59 4.70 -0.63 -15.34
C ALA A 59 5.34 0.68 -15.81
N ASP A 60 4.50 1.67 -16.14
CA ASP A 60 4.91 3.06 -16.31
C ASP A 60 4.83 3.85 -14.99
N GLY A 61 5.14 5.15 -15.04
CA GLY A 61 5.10 6.00 -13.84
C GLY A 61 3.70 6.26 -13.25
N THR A 62 2.63 5.86 -13.95
CA THR A 62 1.24 6.07 -13.52
C THR A 62 0.54 4.78 -13.10
N THR A 63 1.09 3.64 -13.51
CA THR A 63 0.51 2.32 -13.23
C THR A 63 0.57 2.02 -11.75
N ARG A 64 -0.59 1.71 -11.16
CA ARG A 64 -0.70 1.21 -9.79
C ARG A 64 -0.52 -0.29 -9.74
N MET A 65 0.29 -0.73 -8.79
CA MET A 65 0.59 -2.13 -8.52
C MET A 65 0.27 -2.44 -7.07
N GLN A 66 0.22 -3.72 -6.73
CA GLN A 66 0.00 -4.17 -5.36
C GLN A 66 1.24 -4.88 -4.83
N LEU A 67 1.79 -4.35 -3.75
CA LEU A 67 2.79 -5.05 -2.95
C LEU A 67 2.05 -5.97 -1.98
N VAL A 68 2.06 -7.26 -2.26
CA VAL A 68 1.40 -8.28 -1.44
C VAL A 68 2.42 -8.85 -0.48
N VAL A 69 2.10 -8.82 0.81
CA VAL A 69 2.93 -9.35 1.89
C VAL A 69 2.16 -10.43 2.64
N LYS A 70 2.74 -11.62 2.78
CA LYS A 70 2.22 -12.67 3.64
C LYS A 70 3.06 -12.78 4.90
N PHE A 71 2.43 -13.13 5.99
CA PHE A 71 3.10 -13.34 7.26
C PHE A 71 2.55 -14.57 7.99
N ALA A 72 3.39 -15.13 8.85
CA ALA A 72 3.02 -16.20 9.79
C ALA A 72 3.63 -15.83 11.15
N LEU A 73 2.78 -15.73 12.17
CA LEU A 73 3.22 -15.33 13.49
C LEU A 73 3.73 -16.54 14.27
N ASN A 74 4.78 -16.35 15.02
CA ASN A 74 5.25 -17.27 16.01
C ASN A 74 4.72 -16.91 17.41
N ASN A 75 4.85 -17.80 18.38
CA ASN A 75 4.32 -17.62 19.74
C ASN A 75 5.05 -16.53 20.57
N ARG A 76 6.00 -15.81 19.99
CA ARG A 76 6.71 -14.68 20.63
C ARG A 76 6.03 -13.35 20.38
N VAL A 77 5.08 -13.30 19.44
CA VAL A 77 4.36 -12.09 19.09
C VAL A 77 3.21 -11.88 20.06
N HIS A 78 3.14 -10.70 20.67
CA HIS A 78 2.12 -10.31 21.63
C HIS A 78 1.32 -9.09 21.17
N ALA A 79 0.21 -8.85 21.80
CA ALA A 79 -0.58 -7.65 21.56
C ALA A 79 0.25 -6.39 21.83
N GLY A 80 0.19 -5.44 20.90
CA GLY A 80 1.00 -4.22 20.91
C GLY A 80 2.33 -4.32 20.19
N ASP A 81 2.84 -5.54 19.94
CA ASP A 81 4.04 -5.73 19.12
C ASP A 81 3.82 -5.29 17.70
N LYS A 82 4.91 -5.03 17.00
CA LYS A 82 4.89 -4.48 15.63
C LYS A 82 5.72 -5.29 14.63
N THR A 83 5.34 -5.15 13.38
CA THR A 83 6.16 -5.46 12.22
C THR A 83 6.26 -4.22 11.35
N ILE A 84 7.48 -3.84 10.96
CA ILE A 84 7.75 -2.66 10.13
C ILE A 84 8.36 -3.12 8.81
N ILE A 85 7.68 -2.79 7.73
CA ILE A 85 8.05 -3.15 6.36
C ILE A 85 8.49 -1.88 5.65
N HIS A 86 9.72 -1.85 5.15
CA HIS A 86 10.23 -0.75 4.33
C HIS A 86 9.99 -1.05 2.85
N VAL A 87 9.16 -0.23 2.23
CA VAL A 87 8.92 -0.31 0.78
C VAL A 87 10.16 0.19 0.05
N PRO A 88 10.65 -0.50 -1.00
CA PRO A 88 11.82 -0.06 -1.76
C PRO A 88 11.69 1.39 -2.24
N ASN A 89 12.81 2.10 -2.25
CA ASN A 89 12.85 3.52 -2.62
C ASN A 89 12.35 3.80 -4.05
N GLU A 90 12.42 2.79 -4.91
CA GLU A 90 11.95 2.83 -6.28
C GLU A 90 10.42 2.92 -6.39
N PHE A 91 9.71 2.72 -5.29
CA PHE A 91 8.27 2.85 -5.22
C PHE A 91 7.81 3.97 -4.30
N GLU A 92 6.65 4.52 -4.61
CA GLU A 92 5.85 5.37 -3.74
C GLU A 92 4.63 4.59 -3.23
N ILE A 93 4.32 4.72 -1.95
CA ILE A 93 3.02 4.31 -1.41
C ILE A 93 1.98 5.35 -1.86
N VAL A 94 0.89 4.91 -2.48
CA VAL A 94 -0.06 5.82 -3.15
C VAL A 94 -0.80 6.71 -2.17
N LYS A 95 -1.12 6.21 -0.98
CA LYS A 95 -1.79 7.00 0.06
C LYS A 95 -1.55 6.47 1.47
N ARG A 96 -1.73 7.33 2.47
CA ARG A 96 -1.80 6.95 3.88
C ARG A 96 -3.15 6.31 4.17
N GLU A 97 -3.12 5.09 4.67
CA GLU A 97 -4.31 4.31 5.03
C GLU A 97 -4.10 3.61 6.36
N SER A 98 -5.20 3.34 7.06
CA SER A 98 -5.22 2.46 8.22
C SER A 98 -6.33 1.43 8.02
N PHE A 99 -5.99 0.15 8.14
CA PHE A 99 -6.95 -0.93 7.93
C PHE A 99 -6.67 -2.12 8.84
N ALA A 100 -7.76 -2.80 9.26
CA ALA A 100 -7.67 -3.98 10.09
C ALA A 100 -7.28 -5.21 9.26
N ILE A 101 -6.33 -5.98 9.77
CA ILE A 101 -6.01 -7.31 9.26
C ILE A 101 -6.91 -8.31 10.01
N LYS A 102 -7.68 -9.08 9.23
CA LYS A 102 -8.69 -10.00 9.77
C LYS A 102 -8.24 -11.46 9.65
N SER A 103 -8.63 -12.26 10.65
CA SER A 103 -8.58 -13.72 10.55
C SER A 103 -9.67 -14.24 9.59
N PRO A 104 -9.63 -15.51 9.20
CA PRO A 104 -10.71 -16.13 8.43
C PRO A 104 -12.07 -16.12 9.15
N SER A 105 -12.08 -16.07 10.48
CA SER A 105 -13.30 -15.92 11.32
C SER A 105 -13.79 -14.47 11.46
N GLY A 106 -13.06 -13.49 10.89
CA GLY A 106 -13.41 -12.06 10.91
C GLY A 106 -12.88 -11.28 12.11
N GLU A 107 -12.16 -11.91 13.03
CA GLU A 107 -11.54 -11.25 14.19
C GLU A 107 -10.30 -10.45 13.79
N THR A 108 -9.96 -9.42 14.55
CA THR A 108 -8.84 -8.54 14.22
C THR A 108 -7.52 -9.12 14.75
N ILE A 109 -6.64 -9.53 13.83
CA ILE A 109 -5.27 -9.95 14.11
C ILE A 109 -4.40 -8.73 14.47
N GLY A 110 -4.58 -7.63 13.75
CA GLY A 110 -3.82 -6.40 13.92
C GLY A 110 -4.36 -5.28 13.04
N ASN A 111 -3.73 -4.12 13.15
CA ASN A 111 -4.00 -2.96 12.32
C ASN A 111 -2.75 -2.57 11.54
N ALA A 112 -2.89 -2.38 10.24
CA ALA A 112 -1.82 -1.91 9.38
C ALA A 112 -2.00 -0.42 9.07
N VAL A 113 -0.90 0.33 9.13
CA VAL A 113 -0.83 1.74 8.75
C VAL A 113 0.23 1.91 7.68
N THR A 114 -0.14 2.51 6.56
CA THR A 114 0.80 2.89 5.49
C THR A 114 1.23 4.32 5.64
N ASP A 115 2.52 4.59 5.48
CA ASP A 115 3.11 5.91 5.53
C ASP A 115 3.87 6.23 4.22
N PRO A 116 3.31 7.07 3.33
CA PRO A 116 3.98 7.48 2.10
C PRO A 116 5.28 8.26 2.33
N ASP A 117 5.36 9.06 3.41
CA ASP A 117 6.50 9.95 3.66
C ASP A 117 7.74 9.16 4.06
N THR A 118 7.55 8.13 4.89
CA THR A 118 8.63 7.24 5.33
C THR A 118 8.75 5.97 4.49
N LYS A 119 7.84 5.78 3.53
CA LYS A 119 7.72 4.56 2.70
C LYS A 119 7.63 3.29 3.54
N THR A 120 6.87 3.33 4.64
CA THR A 120 6.72 2.20 5.55
C THR A 120 5.29 1.70 5.66
N VAL A 121 5.17 0.42 6.00
CA VAL A 121 3.93 -0.22 6.44
C VAL A 121 4.16 -0.77 7.83
N THR A 122 3.44 -0.25 8.82
CA THR A 122 3.54 -0.70 10.21
C THR A 122 2.31 -1.54 10.56
N ILE A 123 2.51 -2.77 10.95
CA ILE A 123 1.48 -3.64 11.53
C ILE A 123 1.61 -3.56 13.05
N THR A 124 0.53 -3.25 13.75
CA THR A 124 0.43 -3.38 15.20
C THR A 124 -0.53 -4.51 15.54
N TYR A 125 -0.08 -5.50 16.29
CA TYR A 125 -0.86 -6.70 16.59
C TYR A 125 -1.89 -6.44 17.70
N ALA A 126 -3.07 -7.07 17.57
CA ALA A 126 -4.19 -6.96 18.52
C ALA A 126 -4.19 -8.14 19.51
N ASN A 127 -5.04 -8.07 20.54
CA ASN A 127 -5.16 -9.11 21.58
C ASN A 127 -5.46 -10.52 21.06
N TYR A 128 -5.92 -10.65 19.83
CA TYR A 128 -6.15 -11.93 19.15
C TYR A 128 -4.89 -12.83 19.18
N VAL A 129 -3.71 -12.24 19.03
CA VAL A 129 -2.44 -12.99 18.96
C VAL A 129 -2.03 -13.63 20.29
N ASP A 130 -2.51 -13.10 21.44
CA ASP A 130 -2.20 -13.65 22.77
C ASP A 130 -3.02 -14.91 23.10
N SER A 131 -4.10 -15.15 22.36
CA SER A 131 -5.06 -16.25 22.64
C SER A 131 -5.13 -17.30 21.52
N HIS A 132 -4.41 -17.11 20.43
CA HIS A 132 -4.42 -18.01 19.28
C HIS A 132 -2.99 -18.38 18.85
N SER A 133 -2.83 -19.57 18.27
CA SER A 133 -1.60 -20.04 17.65
C SER A 133 -1.78 -20.18 16.15
N ASP A 134 -0.66 -20.43 15.43
CA ASP A 134 -0.65 -20.71 14.00
C ASP A 134 -1.33 -19.61 13.15
N ILE A 135 -1.19 -18.37 13.59
CA ILE A 135 -1.77 -17.22 12.94
C ILE A 135 -0.99 -16.91 11.68
N SER A 136 -1.68 -16.86 10.55
CA SER A 136 -1.14 -16.42 9.28
C SER A 136 -2.11 -15.41 8.62
N GLY A 137 -1.57 -14.58 7.77
CA GLY A 137 -2.37 -13.59 7.08
C GLY A 137 -1.64 -12.98 5.90
N SER A 138 -2.34 -12.09 5.22
CA SER A 138 -1.76 -11.28 4.15
C SER A 138 -2.33 -9.87 4.18
N LEU A 139 -1.54 -8.95 3.69
CA LEU A 139 -1.98 -7.59 3.39
C LEU A 139 -1.47 -7.20 2.00
N HIS A 140 -2.06 -6.16 1.43
CA HIS A 140 -1.55 -5.56 0.21
C HIS A 140 -1.56 -4.05 0.32
N VAL A 141 -0.60 -3.43 -0.32
CA VAL A 141 -0.43 -1.98 -0.34
C VAL A 141 -0.30 -1.52 -1.78
N THR A 142 -1.06 -0.49 -2.13
CA THR A 142 -0.98 0.08 -3.48
C THR A 142 0.27 0.95 -3.59
N VAL A 143 1.13 0.57 -4.54
CA VAL A 143 2.36 1.30 -4.87
C VAL A 143 2.37 1.70 -6.34
N LYS A 144 3.17 2.70 -6.67
CA LYS A 144 3.54 3.08 -8.04
C LYS A 144 5.04 3.35 -8.10
N ASN A 145 5.59 3.44 -9.30
CA ASN A 145 7.01 3.82 -9.44
C ASN A 145 7.26 5.23 -8.94
N ASP A 146 8.33 5.42 -8.18
CA ASP A 146 8.86 6.72 -7.84
C ASP A 146 9.65 7.26 -9.05
N THR A 147 9.05 8.19 -9.77
CA THR A 147 9.59 8.71 -11.03
C THR A 147 10.79 9.63 -10.85
N ASP A 148 11.08 10.03 -9.63
CA ASP A 148 12.25 10.84 -9.29
C ASP A 148 13.48 9.95 -9.01
N VAL A 149 13.24 8.69 -8.68
CA VAL A 149 14.28 7.71 -8.32
C VAL A 149 14.62 6.79 -9.49
N VAL A 150 13.62 6.33 -10.25
CA VAL A 150 13.82 5.29 -11.28
C VAL A 150 13.97 5.86 -12.69
N THR A 151 14.89 5.26 -13.46
CA THR A 151 15.13 5.61 -14.87
C THR A 151 14.41 4.64 -15.80
N SER A 152 13.77 5.15 -16.85
CA SER A 152 13.00 4.35 -17.79
C SER A 152 13.85 3.32 -18.57
N GLY A 153 13.22 2.21 -18.93
CA GLY A 153 13.85 1.12 -19.67
C GLY A 153 14.77 0.23 -18.82
N GLN A 154 14.81 0.45 -17.51
CA GLN A 154 15.66 -0.31 -16.61
C GLN A 154 14.91 -1.54 -16.07
N THR A 155 15.57 -2.72 -16.16
CA THR A 155 15.13 -3.90 -15.39
C THR A 155 15.61 -3.76 -13.96
N MET A 156 14.68 -3.74 -13.02
CA MET A 156 14.97 -3.59 -11.60
C MET A 156 14.90 -4.95 -10.90
N ARG A 157 15.89 -5.23 -10.06
CA ARG A 157 15.87 -6.31 -9.08
C ARG A 157 15.67 -5.66 -7.72
N LEU A 158 14.45 -5.67 -7.26
CA LEU A 158 14.05 -4.98 -6.05
C LEU A 158 14.10 -5.92 -4.87
N ARG A 159 14.54 -5.42 -3.74
CA ARG A 159 14.55 -6.13 -2.47
C ARG A 159 13.80 -5.32 -1.43
N LEU A 160 12.75 -5.89 -0.86
CA LEU A 160 12.10 -5.35 0.31
C LEU A 160 12.94 -5.72 1.53
N VAL A 161 13.31 -4.72 2.34
CA VAL A 161 14.14 -4.90 3.53
C VAL A 161 13.30 -4.64 4.77
N MET A 162 13.50 -5.48 5.78
CA MET A 162 12.91 -5.35 7.10
C MET A 162 13.96 -4.81 8.07
N ASP A 163 13.54 -4.21 9.18
CA ASP A 163 14.45 -3.89 10.28
C ASP A 163 15.19 -5.16 10.74
N GLY A 164 16.49 -5.04 11.01
CA GLY A 164 17.32 -6.22 11.30
C GLY A 164 17.93 -6.90 10.07
N GLY A 165 17.72 -6.36 8.85
CA GLY A 165 18.41 -6.79 7.63
C GLY A 165 17.80 -8.00 6.92
N HIS A 166 16.71 -8.57 7.46
CA HIS A 166 15.96 -9.61 6.75
C HIS A 166 15.29 -9.01 5.52
N GLY A 167 15.29 -9.71 4.38
CA GLY A 167 14.71 -9.15 3.17
C GLY A 167 14.26 -10.17 2.15
N PHE A 168 13.34 -9.75 1.29
CA PHE A 168 12.72 -10.56 0.24
C PHE A 168 13.03 -9.96 -1.13
N ASP A 169 13.53 -10.79 -2.05
CA ASP A 169 13.66 -10.38 -3.44
C ASP A 169 12.27 -10.37 -4.09
N ILE A 170 11.96 -9.22 -4.69
CA ILE A 170 10.74 -9.04 -5.46
C ILE A 170 10.98 -9.56 -6.87
N ASN A 171 9.95 -10.09 -7.53
CA ASN A 171 10.04 -10.56 -8.91
C ASN A 171 10.64 -9.47 -9.82
N PRO A 172 11.46 -9.85 -10.83
CA PRO A 172 12.05 -8.91 -11.78
C PRO A 172 10.98 -8.03 -12.43
N PHE A 173 11.26 -6.74 -12.51
CA PHE A 173 10.31 -5.75 -12.94
C PHE A 173 10.98 -4.72 -13.86
N VAL A 174 10.29 -4.32 -14.92
CA VAL A 174 10.76 -3.31 -15.87
C VAL A 174 9.98 -2.02 -15.69
N TYR A 175 10.68 -0.94 -15.38
CA TYR A 175 10.11 0.39 -15.40
C TYR A 175 10.16 0.96 -16.83
N ALA A 176 8.98 1.24 -17.37
CA ALA A 176 8.84 1.76 -18.75
C ALA A 176 9.02 3.28 -18.87
N GLY A 177 9.21 3.95 -17.76
CA GLY A 177 9.32 5.41 -17.72
C GLY A 177 8.00 6.13 -17.53
N VAL A 178 8.08 7.41 -17.21
CA VAL A 178 6.96 8.31 -17.42
C VAL A 178 6.81 8.42 -18.92
N ARG A 179 5.67 8.06 -19.47
CA ARG A 179 5.31 8.46 -20.82
C ARG A 179 5.15 9.99 -20.82
N ARG A 180 6.29 10.69 -20.81
CA ARG A 180 6.28 12.09 -21.18
C ARG A 180 5.85 12.12 -22.63
N ASP A 181 4.98 13.07 -22.93
CA ASP A 181 4.69 13.39 -24.31
C ASP A 181 6.04 13.52 -25.03
N ASN A 182 6.39 12.54 -25.86
CA ASN A 182 7.64 12.61 -26.59
C ASN A 182 7.55 13.84 -27.50
N PRO A 183 8.32 14.91 -27.25
CA PRO A 183 8.26 16.12 -28.07
C PRO A 183 8.65 15.83 -29.54
N ASP A 184 9.31 14.70 -29.78
CA ASP A 184 9.75 14.28 -31.09
C ASP A 184 8.73 13.42 -31.86
N GLU A 185 7.59 13.07 -31.25
CA GLU A 185 6.54 12.33 -31.94
C GLU A 185 5.65 13.23 -32.82
N HIS A 186 5.57 12.90 -34.08
CA HIS A 186 4.60 13.52 -34.98
C HIS A 186 3.19 12.97 -34.81
N LEU A 187 3.06 11.71 -34.41
CA LEU A 187 1.79 11.03 -34.21
C LEU A 187 1.84 10.17 -32.93
N TYR A 188 0.87 10.35 -32.05
CA TYR A 188 0.68 9.53 -30.86
C TYR A 188 -0.77 9.07 -30.76
N LYS A 189 -1.00 7.78 -30.55
CA LYS A 189 -2.34 7.21 -30.33
C LYS A 189 -2.39 6.54 -28.95
N LYS A 190 -3.40 6.91 -28.15
CA LYS A 190 -3.74 6.27 -26.89
C LYS A 190 -5.14 5.69 -26.97
N ILE A 191 -5.30 4.46 -26.52
CA ILE A 191 -6.58 3.77 -26.39
C ILE A 191 -6.78 3.40 -24.93
N TYR A 192 -7.98 3.65 -24.38
CA TYR A 192 -8.32 3.28 -23.02
C TYR A 192 -9.81 3.02 -22.90
N PHE A 193 -10.20 2.14 -21.98
CA PHE A 193 -11.61 1.87 -21.70
C PHE A 193 -12.21 2.99 -20.86
N ASP A 194 -13.50 3.23 -21.01
CA ASP A 194 -14.23 4.11 -20.12
C ASP A 194 -14.28 3.52 -18.70
N ASN A 195 -14.16 4.39 -17.68
CA ASN A 195 -14.14 3.92 -16.29
C ASN A 195 -15.51 3.44 -15.77
N ASN A 196 -16.58 3.87 -16.41
CA ASN A 196 -17.95 3.59 -15.98
C ASN A 196 -18.64 2.57 -16.89
N ASP A 197 -18.19 2.46 -18.14
CA ASP A 197 -18.76 1.54 -19.13
C ASP A 197 -17.64 0.83 -19.91
N PRO A 198 -17.34 -0.43 -19.58
CA PRO A 198 -16.27 -1.19 -20.21
C PRO A 198 -16.55 -1.54 -21.70
N THR A 199 -17.75 -1.29 -22.20
CA THR A 199 -18.09 -1.45 -23.61
C THR A 199 -17.66 -0.25 -24.46
N ILE A 200 -17.32 0.87 -23.81
CA ILE A 200 -16.86 2.09 -24.47
C ILE A 200 -15.33 2.15 -24.45
N VAL A 201 -14.77 2.36 -25.63
CA VAL A 201 -13.31 2.54 -25.82
C VAL A 201 -13.06 3.96 -26.30
N HIS A 202 -12.24 4.70 -25.54
CA HIS A 202 -11.78 6.02 -25.96
C HIS A 202 -10.49 5.94 -26.74
N THR A 203 -10.42 6.66 -27.84
CA THR A 203 -9.20 6.83 -28.61
C THR A 203 -8.81 8.31 -28.61
N ARG A 204 -7.57 8.60 -28.20
CA ARG A 204 -6.98 9.94 -28.32
C ARG A 204 -5.83 9.87 -29.30
N ILE A 205 -5.88 10.69 -30.34
CA ILE A 205 -4.81 10.83 -31.32
C ILE A 205 -4.25 12.25 -31.17
N ARG A 206 -2.95 12.36 -30.90
CA ARG A 206 -2.23 13.62 -30.95
C ARG A 206 -1.39 13.64 -32.21
N VAL A 207 -1.49 14.71 -32.95
CA VAL A 207 -0.74 14.92 -34.18
C VAL A 207 0.15 16.14 -34.04
N ASN A 208 1.29 16.09 -34.74
CA ASN A 208 2.28 17.16 -34.76
C ASN A 208 2.83 17.58 -33.40
N GLY A 209 3.05 16.62 -32.50
CA GLY A 209 3.64 16.88 -31.18
C GLY A 209 5.00 17.59 -31.26
N LYS A 210 5.76 17.33 -32.30
CA LYS A 210 7.06 17.96 -32.61
C LYS A 210 6.97 19.42 -33.07
N GLY A 211 5.77 19.93 -33.38
CA GLY A 211 5.60 21.29 -33.87
C GLY A 211 6.14 21.53 -35.30
N GLY A 212 6.12 20.50 -36.13
CA GLY A 212 6.52 20.64 -37.54
C GLY A 212 5.58 21.54 -38.35
N ASN A 213 6.10 22.16 -39.36
CA ASN A 213 5.33 23.00 -40.26
C ASN A 213 4.81 22.15 -41.44
N PHE A 214 3.52 21.81 -41.43
CA PHE A 214 2.87 21.01 -42.45
C PHE A 214 1.85 21.87 -43.22
N GLN A 215 1.92 21.88 -44.54
CA GLN A 215 0.89 22.52 -45.35
C GLN A 215 -0.44 21.72 -45.31
N LYS A 216 -0.35 20.40 -45.22
CA LYS A 216 -1.50 19.50 -45.13
C LYS A 216 -1.12 18.28 -44.32
N LEU A 217 -1.97 17.92 -43.36
CA LEU A 217 -1.82 16.69 -42.56
C LEU A 217 -3.13 15.89 -42.66
N THR A 218 -2.99 14.62 -43.06
CA THR A 218 -4.12 13.68 -43.05
C THR A 218 -3.82 12.56 -42.08
N VAL A 219 -4.73 12.33 -41.15
CA VAL A 219 -4.67 11.21 -40.22
C VAL A 219 -5.79 10.24 -40.54
N LYS A 220 -5.44 8.97 -40.77
CA LYS A 220 -6.40 7.90 -40.99
C LYS A 220 -6.31 6.93 -39.82
N ASP A 221 -7.42 6.71 -39.15
CA ASP A 221 -7.58 5.65 -38.14
C ASP A 221 -8.59 4.62 -38.67
N THR A 222 -8.31 3.35 -38.47
CA THR A 222 -9.14 2.25 -38.97
C THR A 222 -9.43 1.28 -37.83
N VAL A 223 -10.70 0.92 -37.68
CA VAL A 223 -11.13 -0.16 -36.78
C VAL A 223 -11.14 -1.44 -37.60
N GLU A 224 -10.30 -2.40 -37.17
CA GLU A 224 -10.18 -3.69 -37.87
C GLU A 224 -11.09 -4.77 -37.23
N THR A 225 -11.61 -4.52 -36.02
CA THR A 225 -12.46 -5.46 -35.31
C THR A 225 -13.95 -5.24 -35.65
N PRO A 226 -14.64 -6.22 -36.26
CA PRO A 226 -16.02 -6.06 -36.74
C PRO A 226 -17.03 -5.70 -35.60
N ALA A 227 -16.72 -6.08 -34.36
CA ALA A 227 -17.59 -5.82 -33.20
C ALA A 227 -17.48 -4.38 -32.64
N VAL A 228 -16.60 -3.55 -33.19
CA VAL A 228 -16.36 -2.18 -32.71
C VAL A 228 -16.66 -1.19 -33.82
N SER A 229 -17.34 -0.10 -33.49
CA SER A 229 -17.62 0.99 -34.40
C SER A 229 -17.31 2.35 -33.78
N TYR A 230 -17.05 3.35 -34.61
CA TYR A 230 -16.90 4.72 -34.11
C TYR A 230 -18.25 5.36 -33.81
N ASP A 231 -18.37 5.94 -32.64
CA ASP A 231 -19.38 6.93 -32.36
C ASP A 231 -18.97 8.28 -32.95
N LYS A 232 -19.51 8.60 -34.13
CA LYS A 232 -19.19 9.83 -34.85
C LYS A 232 -19.64 11.08 -34.08
N SER A 233 -20.60 10.98 -33.17
CA SER A 233 -21.09 12.11 -32.39
C SER A 233 -20.12 12.52 -31.28
N SER A 234 -19.27 11.58 -30.85
CA SER A 234 -18.26 11.79 -29.80
C SER A 234 -16.97 12.44 -30.30
N PHE A 235 -16.79 12.57 -31.64
CA PHE A 235 -15.54 13.07 -32.22
C PHE A 235 -15.28 14.54 -31.86
N ARG A 236 -14.09 14.83 -31.37
CA ARG A 236 -13.67 16.19 -30.97
C ARG A 236 -12.26 16.46 -31.49
N ILE A 237 -12.04 17.65 -32.02
CA ILE A 237 -10.71 18.15 -32.39
C ILE A 237 -10.41 19.34 -31.49
N THR A 238 -9.27 19.28 -30.82
CA THR A 238 -8.79 20.38 -29.97
C THR A 238 -7.40 20.78 -30.42
N LYS A 239 -7.13 22.09 -30.43
CA LYS A 239 -5.77 22.59 -30.65
C LYS A 239 -5.02 22.51 -29.33
N GLY A 240 -3.91 21.80 -29.29
CA GLY A 240 -2.96 21.84 -28.19
C GLY A 240 -2.32 23.23 -28.07
N ARG A 241 -2.00 23.61 -26.85
CA ARG A 241 -1.16 24.79 -26.56
C ARG A 241 0.29 24.41 -26.63
#